data_0f502103fcee40191df4a4647d4216ca
#
_entry.id   0f502103fcee40191df4a4647d4216ca
#
_cell.length_a   1.000
_cell.length_b   1.000
_cell.length_c   1.000
_cell.angle_alpha   90.00
_cell.angle_beta   90.00
_cell.angle_gamma   90.00
#
_symmetry.space_group_name_H-M   'P 1'
#
loop_
_entity.id
_entity.type
_entity.pdbx_description
1 polymer ?
#
loop_
_entity_poly.entity_id
_entity_poly.type
_entity_poly.pdbx_seq_one_letter_code
_entity_poly.pdbx_strand_id
1 'polypeptide(L)'
;MKVCIGEVTLSDFDVEMRMEYRLGRRIEEGRQGDDILLEGRKSFEFTLMGKLTMDQVKQLEKEISKREPIFRSDFGEYKVAVKSLIYRSNTGQAAIELVEDVD
;
A
#
# COMPACT_ATOMS: atom_id res chain seq x y z
N MET A 1 7.11 0.38 13.14
CA MET A 1 6.45 1.65 12.78
C MET A 1 5.01 1.62 13.21
N LYS A 2 4.51 2.72 13.66
CA LYS A 2 3.09 2.86 14.00
C LYS A 2 2.34 3.37 12.78
N VAL A 3 1.28 2.67 12.42
CA VAL A 3 0.48 3.02 11.23
C VAL A 3 -1.00 2.98 11.58
N CYS A 4 -1.81 3.66 10.77
CA CYS A 4 -3.26 3.65 10.91
C CYS A 4 -3.90 3.28 9.58
N ILE A 5 -4.88 2.40 9.63
CA ILE A 5 -5.73 2.11 8.48
C ILE A 5 -7.14 2.49 8.90
N GLY A 6 -7.64 3.61 8.35
CA GLY A 6 -8.87 4.19 8.85
C GLY A 6 -8.75 4.52 10.33
N GLU A 7 -9.61 3.96 11.16
CA GLU A 7 -9.60 4.19 12.60
C GLU A 7 -8.78 3.16 13.38
N VAL A 8 -8.17 2.19 12.70
CA VAL A 8 -7.42 1.13 13.35
C VAL A 8 -5.95 1.52 13.42
N THR A 9 -5.40 1.54 14.63
CA THR A 9 -3.99 1.81 14.87
C THR A 9 -3.23 0.51 15.05
N LEU A 10 -2.12 0.38 14.31
CA LEU A 10 -1.25 -0.79 14.38
C LEU A 10 0.13 -0.36 14.84
N SER A 11 0.67 -1.05 15.84
CA SER A 11 1.99 -0.75 16.37
C SER A 11 2.98 -1.83 16.00
N ASP A 12 4.25 -1.44 15.91
CA ASP A 12 5.37 -2.34 15.64
C ASP A 12 5.22 -3.13 14.34
N PHE A 13 4.68 -2.46 13.32
CA PHE A 13 4.59 -3.06 11.99
C PHE A 13 5.80 -2.69 11.15
N ASP A 14 6.25 -3.63 10.37
CA ASP A 14 7.24 -3.39 9.32
C ASP A 14 6.48 -2.98 8.07
N VAL A 15 6.89 -1.86 7.49
CA VAL A 15 6.21 -1.30 6.33
C VAL A 15 7.18 -1.23 5.17
N GLU A 16 6.85 -1.94 4.12
CA GLU A 16 7.58 -1.86 2.86
C GLU A 16 6.74 -1.02 1.90
N MET A 17 7.34 0.02 1.37
CA MET A 17 6.69 0.87 0.39
C MET A 17 7.33 0.63 -0.96
N ARG A 18 6.51 0.27 -1.93
CA ARG A 18 6.97 0.10 -3.30
C ARG A 18 6.45 1.24 -4.14
N MET A 19 7.37 1.90 -4.81
CA MET A 19 7.06 3.00 -5.71
C MET A 19 7.53 2.61 -7.11
N GLU A 20 6.59 2.59 -8.03
CA GLU A 20 6.90 2.29 -9.42
C GLU A 20 6.52 3.47 -10.29
N TYR A 21 7.32 3.72 -11.29
CA TYR A 21 7.05 4.74 -12.28
C TYR A 21 6.75 4.07 -13.61
N ARG A 22 5.77 4.63 -14.29
CA ARG A 22 5.48 4.19 -15.64
C ARG A 22 6.43 4.91 -16.56
N LEU A 23 7.29 4.15 -17.23
CA LEU A 23 8.25 4.69 -18.19
C LEU A 23 7.79 4.33 -19.57
N GLY A 24 7.55 5.35 -20.37
CA GLY A 24 7.32 5.17 -21.79
C GLY A 24 8.63 5.34 -22.52
N ARG A 25 8.93 4.43 -23.41
CA ARG A 25 10.08 4.57 -24.30
C ARG A 25 9.55 4.89 -25.67
N ARG A 26 9.90 6.05 -26.16
CA ARG A 26 9.50 6.45 -27.49
C ARG A 26 10.75 6.51 -28.36
N ILE A 27 10.72 5.72 -29.43
CA ILE A 27 11.76 5.77 -30.44
C ILE A 27 11.19 6.56 -31.61
N GLU A 28 11.76 7.73 -31.84
CA GLU A 28 11.37 8.56 -32.96
C GLU A 28 12.52 8.58 -33.97
N GLU A 29 12.15 8.45 -35.21
CA GLU A 29 13.10 8.50 -36.29
C GLU A 29 13.77 9.86 -36.35
N GLY A 30 15.09 9.87 -36.41
CA GLY A 30 15.85 11.12 -36.48
C GLY A 30 16.31 11.67 -35.13
N ARG A 31 15.90 11.05 -34.03
CA ARG A 31 16.40 11.44 -32.73
C ARG A 31 17.56 10.57 -32.31
N GLN A 32 18.50 11.18 -31.63
CA GLN A 32 19.62 10.42 -31.05
C GLN A 32 19.20 9.85 -29.71
N GLY A 33 19.30 8.54 -29.62
CA GLY A 33 19.01 7.84 -28.40
C GLY A 33 17.52 7.66 -28.14
N ASP A 34 17.23 6.94 -27.11
CA ASP A 34 15.87 6.69 -26.67
C ASP A 34 15.43 7.77 -25.71
N ASP A 35 14.33 8.40 -26.01
CA ASP A 35 13.69 9.27 -25.03
C ASP A 35 12.91 8.41 -24.06
N ILE A 36 13.30 8.46 -22.80
CA ILE A 36 12.54 7.83 -21.74
C ILE A 36 11.58 8.89 -21.21
N LEU A 37 10.31 8.66 -21.45
CA LEU A 37 9.27 9.56 -20.98
C LEU A 37 8.74 9.03 -19.66
N LEU A 38 8.74 9.88 -18.66
CA LEU A 38 8.11 9.57 -17.39
C LEU A 38 6.63 9.88 -17.53
N GLU A 39 5.82 8.83 -17.70
CA GLU A 39 4.38 8.97 -17.88
C GLU A 39 3.64 9.15 -16.58
N GLY A 40 4.34 9.44 -15.50
CA GLY A 40 3.80 9.54 -14.18
C GLY A 40 4.10 8.29 -13.38
N ARG A 41 3.81 8.33 -12.09
CA ARG A 41 4.01 7.18 -11.23
C ARG A 41 2.78 6.30 -11.23
N LYS A 42 2.99 5.01 -11.07
CA LYS A 42 1.92 4.10 -10.69
C LYS A 42 1.57 4.35 -9.24
N SER A 43 0.48 3.73 -8.79
CA SER A 43 0.11 3.77 -7.40
C SER A 43 1.22 3.24 -6.51
N PHE A 44 1.37 3.82 -5.34
CA PHE A 44 2.21 3.22 -4.31
C PHE A 44 1.59 1.92 -3.84
N GLU A 45 2.44 0.96 -3.56
CA GLU A 45 2.03 -0.29 -2.92
C GLU A 45 2.71 -0.38 -1.56
N PHE A 46 1.96 -0.84 -0.58
CA PHE A 46 2.48 -1.00 0.77
C PHE A 46 2.29 -2.44 1.22
N THR A 47 3.32 -3.01 1.80
CA THR A 47 3.23 -4.30 2.45
C THR A 47 3.51 -4.10 3.92
N LEU A 48 2.54 -4.45 4.75
CA LEU A 48 2.62 -4.30 6.19
C LEU A 48 2.75 -5.69 6.80
N MET A 49 3.75 -5.88 7.65
CA MET A 49 3.95 -7.14 8.34
C MET A 49 4.08 -6.89 9.83
N GLY A 50 3.37 -7.65 10.60
CA GLY A 50 3.39 -7.51 12.05
C GLY A 50 2.46 -8.50 12.71
N LYS A 51 2.11 -8.21 13.96
CA LYS A 51 1.20 -9.06 14.71
C LYS A 51 -0.10 -8.33 15.00
N LEU A 52 -1.18 -9.05 14.86
CA LEU A 52 -2.52 -8.54 15.16
C LEU A 52 -3.20 -9.43 16.19
N THR A 53 -4.12 -8.83 16.93
CA THR A 53 -5.08 -9.57 17.72
C THR A 53 -6.30 -9.86 16.86
N MET A 54 -7.12 -10.82 17.28
CA MET A 54 -8.35 -11.14 16.56
C MET A 54 -9.29 -9.91 16.51
N ASP A 55 -9.32 -9.12 17.58
CA ASP A 55 -10.14 -7.91 17.61
C ASP A 55 -9.69 -6.90 16.56
N GLN A 56 -8.37 -6.75 16.41
CA GLN A 56 -7.83 -5.86 15.38
C GLN A 56 -8.17 -6.34 13.98
N VAL A 57 -8.14 -7.67 13.75
CA VAL A 57 -8.53 -8.23 12.45
C VAL A 57 -9.97 -7.89 12.14
N LYS A 58 -10.86 -8.02 13.12
CA LYS A 58 -12.27 -7.69 12.92
C LYS A 58 -12.48 -6.20 12.68
N GLN A 59 -11.74 -5.36 13.37
CA GLN A 59 -11.79 -3.91 13.14
C GLN A 59 -11.30 -3.56 11.75
N LEU A 60 -10.25 -4.23 11.28
CA LEU A 60 -9.74 -4.02 9.94
C LEU A 60 -10.75 -4.45 8.87
N GLU A 61 -11.45 -5.55 9.10
CA GLU A 61 -12.52 -5.97 8.18
C GLU A 61 -13.57 -4.89 8.01
N LYS A 62 -13.93 -4.21 9.08
CA LYS A 62 -14.88 -3.11 9.02
C LYS A 62 -14.33 -1.94 8.22
N GLU A 63 -13.05 -1.62 8.40
CA GLU A 63 -12.43 -0.55 7.64
C GLU A 63 -12.32 -0.89 6.16
N ILE A 64 -11.99 -2.14 5.85
CA ILE A 64 -11.90 -2.60 4.47
C ILE A 64 -13.26 -2.48 3.77
N SER A 65 -14.34 -2.75 4.48
CA SER A 65 -15.68 -2.69 3.90
C SER A 65 -16.16 -1.26 3.62
N LYS A 66 -15.50 -0.26 4.18
CA LYS A 66 -15.86 1.15 3.99
C LYS A 66 -15.35 1.75 2.70
N ARG A 67 -14.74 1.00 1.82
CA ARG A 67 -14.09 1.49 0.61
C ARG A 67 -13.03 2.55 0.90
N GLU A 68 -11.89 2.39 0.33
CA GLU A 68 -10.81 3.37 0.35
C GLU A 68 -10.50 3.96 1.73
N PRO A 69 -10.13 3.12 2.70
CA PRO A 69 -9.68 3.65 3.98
C PRO A 69 -8.42 4.49 3.79
N ILE A 70 -8.20 5.43 4.70
CA ILE A 70 -7.01 6.26 4.68
C ILE A 70 -5.90 5.51 5.42
N PHE A 71 -4.79 5.28 4.74
CA PHE A 71 -3.59 4.72 5.34
C PHE A 71 -2.67 5.85 5.76
N ARG A 72 -2.35 5.91 7.04
CA ARG A 72 -1.46 6.92 7.59
C ARG A 72 -0.24 6.25 8.18
N SER A 73 0.92 6.80 7.85
CA SER A 73 2.20 6.32 8.36
C SER A 73 3.19 7.47 8.34
N ASP A 74 4.43 7.17 8.69
CA ASP A 74 5.50 8.15 8.56
C ASP A 74 5.76 8.56 7.11
N PHE A 75 5.29 7.76 6.14
CA PHE A 75 5.38 8.09 4.73
C PHE A 75 4.34 9.13 4.29
N GLY A 76 3.29 9.32 5.06
CA GLY A 76 2.22 10.25 4.74
C GLY A 76 0.84 9.62 4.81
N GLU A 77 -0.12 10.26 4.18
CA GLU A 77 -1.51 9.81 4.14
C GLU A 77 -1.88 9.46 2.71
N TYR A 78 -2.50 8.30 2.54
CA TYR A 78 -2.88 7.80 1.22
C TYR A 78 -4.24 7.14 1.28
N LYS A 79 -5.07 7.42 0.28
CA LYS A 79 -6.26 6.60 0.07
C LYS A 79 -5.81 5.29 -0.51
N VAL A 80 -6.23 4.18 0.08
CA VAL A 80 -5.77 2.87 -0.35
C VAL A 80 -6.93 1.90 -0.50
N ALA A 81 -6.71 0.90 -1.34
CA ALA A 81 -7.53 -0.28 -1.38
C ALA A 81 -6.75 -1.41 -0.73
N VAL A 82 -7.40 -2.22 0.05
CA VAL A 82 -6.75 -3.38 0.65
C VAL A 82 -6.79 -4.52 -0.35
N LYS A 83 -5.61 -4.91 -0.80
CA LYS A 83 -5.47 -5.97 -1.79
C LYS A 83 -5.58 -7.34 -1.14
N SER A 84 -4.97 -7.51 0.01
CA SER A 84 -5.04 -8.76 0.76
C SER A 84 -4.75 -8.54 2.22
N LEU A 85 -5.30 -9.42 3.04
CA LEU A 85 -4.99 -9.49 4.47
C LEU A 85 -4.89 -10.95 4.82
N ILE A 86 -3.72 -11.35 5.27
CA ILE A 86 -3.45 -12.73 5.71
C ILE A 86 -3.19 -12.69 7.20
N TYR A 87 -3.89 -13.52 7.95
CA TYR A 87 -3.75 -13.60 9.38
C TYR A 87 -3.57 -15.05 9.82
N ARG A 88 -2.53 -15.29 10.61
CA ARG A 88 -2.26 -16.62 11.16
C ARG A 88 -2.67 -16.65 12.62
N SER A 89 -3.71 -17.39 12.92
CA SER A 89 -4.30 -17.40 14.25
C SER A 89 -3.39 -17.99 15.32
N ASN A 90 -2.51 -18.92 14.95
CA ASN A 90 -1.64 -19.57 15.93
C ASN A 90 -0.47 -18.69 16.39
N THR A 91 -0.04 -17.77 15.57
CA THR A 91 1.09 -16.88 15.89
C THR A 91 0.68 -15.42 16.05
N GLY A 92 -0.49 -15.05 15.52
CA GLY A 92 -0.91 -13.66 15.44
C GLY A 92 -0.24 -12.88 14.32
N GLN A 93 0.59 -13.52 13.53
CA GLN A 93 1.26 -12.85 12.43
C GLN A 93 0.28 -12.47 11.33
N ALA A 94 0.47 -11.30 10.79
CA ALA A 94 -0.38 -10.78 9.73
C ALA A 94 0.46 -10.12 8.65
N ALA A 95 -0.05 -10.19 7.43
CA ALA A 95 0.50 -9.47 6.29
C ALA A 95 -0.65 -8.77 5.58
N ILE A 96 -0.50 -7.48 5.35
CA ILE A 96 -1.52 -6.66 4.71
C ILE A 96 -0.91 -6.01 3.49
N GLU A 97 -1.53 -6.19 2.35
CA GLU A 97 -1.11 -5.52 1.13
C GLU A 97 -2.10 -4.42 0.76
N LEU A 98 -1.58 -3.23 0.58
CA LEU A 98 -2.36 -2.06 0.24
C LEU A 98 -1.89 -1.50 -1.10
N VAL A 99 -2.83 -0.97 -1.85
CA VAL A 99 -2.54 -0.27 -3.09
C VAL A 99 -3.15 1.11 -3.01
N GLU A 100 -2.35 2.13 -3.27
CA GLU A 100 -2.85 3.50 -3.31
C GLU A 100 -3.89 3.64 -4.42
N ASP A 101 -5.02 4.23 -4.10
CA ASP A 101 -6.04 4.53 -5.09
C ASP A 101 -5.73 5.88 -5.72
N VAL A 102 -5.28 5.85 -6.95
CA VAL A 102 -4.96 7.03 -7.73
C VAL A 102 -5.97 7.13 -8.86
N ASP A 103 -6.88 8.02 -8.74
CA ASP A 103 -7.83 8.31 -9.81
C ASP A 103 -7.23 9.20 -10.88
#